data_0221945d20443738e00275a8351d54bc
#
_entry.id   0221945d20443738e00275a8351d54bc
#
_cell.length_a   1.000
_cell.length_b   1.000
_cell.length_c   1.000
_cell.angle_alpha   90.00
_cell.angle_beta   90.00
_cell.angle_gamma   90.00
#
_symmetry.space_group_name_H-M   'P 1'
#
loop_
_entity.id
_entity.type
_entity.pdbx_description
1 polymer ?
#
loop_
_entity_poly.entity_id
_entity_poly.type
_entity_poly.pdbx_seq_one_letter_code
_entity_poly.pdbx_strand_id
1 'polypeptide(L)'
;AFAGVETSREKLSSIGISCAIYDTKTNKMGKEISIVHDRYLTLNPQIDVDGDMLYISYVKLDVSKLGNSNSDLLQLEKSFSNIAYVKYDMSTGKSYDETIIPIPHKTINSPIALDYNSATININNESYLISSYTIDEDEDLQTGDDRELYLQIQNLTTGQAYFPIQITNDSISNSLPKLTNINGELYLTWLDNGYMFKIMNLSDMLSSMFNADSNGDMTDLINADTVN
;
A
#
# COMPACT_ATOMS: atom_id res chain seq x y z
N ALA A 1 32.50 16.69 24.54
CA ALA A 1 31.82 15.95 23.50
C ALA A 1 30.48 16.65 23.26
N PHE A 2 30.31 17.35 22.13
CA PHE A 2 29.01 17.85 21.73
C PHE A 2 28.20 16.62 21.26
N ALA A 3 27.12 16.32 21.96
CA ALA A 3 26.12 15.43 21.43
C ALA A 3 25.59 16.10 20.16
N GLY A 4 25.88 15.53 19.00
CA GLY A 4 25.38 16.06 17.72
C GLY A 4 23.87 16.11 17.78
N VAL A 5 23.27 17.23 17.39
CA VAL A 5 21.83 17.31 17.19
C VAL A 5 21.51 16.41 16.01
N GLU A 6 20.70 15.39 16.24
CA GLU A 6 20.22 14.48 15.19
C GLU A 6 19.54 15.28 14.10
N THR A 7 19.94 15.08 12.86
CA THR A 7 19.35 15.78 11.71
C THR A 7 17.90 15.32 11.48
N SER A 8 17.08 16.14 10.84
CA SER A 8 15.71 15.75 10.49
C SER A 8 15.66 14.46 9.67
N ARG A 9 16.65 14.28 8.78
CA ARG A 9 16.82 13.06 7.99
C ARG A 9 17.10 11.82 8.86
N GLU A 10 18.01 11.94 9.83
CA GLU A 10 18.32 10.84 10.76
C GLU A 10 17.09 10.44 11.58
N LYS A 11 16.29 11.43 12.01
CA LYS A 11 15.03 11.18 12.72
C LYS A 11 14.01 10.46 11.85
N LEU A 12 13.84 10.87 10.59
CA LEU A 12 12.92 10.22 9.65
C LEU A 12 13.36 8.79 9.33
N SER A 13 14.65 8.57 9.12
CA SER A 13 15.20 7.23 8.85
C SER A 13 15.21 6.30 10.07
N SER A 14 14.89 6.80 11.27
CA SER A 14 14.73 6.00 12.49
C SER A 14 13.29 5.54 12.75
N ILE A 15 12.32 5.99 11.94
CA ILE A 15 10.92 5.59 12.07
C ILE A 15 10.76 4.18 11.50
N GLY A 16 10.49 3.24 12.37
CA GLY A 16 10.22 1.84 12.04
C GLY A 16 8.79 1.44 12.37
N ILE A 17 8.45 0.18 12.11
CA ILE A 17 7.17 -0.43 12.42
C ILE A 17 7.38 -1.53 13.45
N SER A 18 6.60 -1.48 14.51
CA SER A 18 6.47 -2.54 15.50
C SER A 18 5.02 -2.90 15.69
N CYS A 19 4.74 -4.15 16.05
CA CYS A 19 3.41 -4.59 16.43
C CYS A 19 3.44 -5.32 17.78
N ALA A 20 2.28 -5.49 18.39
CA ALA A 20 2.09 -6.34 19.57
C ALA A 20 0.72 -7.01 19.49
N ILE A 21 0.67 -8.26 19.96
CA ILE A 21 -0.57 -9.04 19.99
C ILE A 21 -1.22 -8.86 21.37
N TYR A 22 -2.47 -8.44 21.37
CA TYR A 22 -3.27 -8.36 22.58
C TYR A 22 -4.13 -9.61 22.75
N ASP A 23 -3.92 -10.33 23.84
CA ASP A 23 -4.73 -11.50 24.19
C ASP A 23 -5.99 -11.04 24.95
N THR A 24 -7.13 -11.12 24.28
CA THR A 24 -8.42 -10.74 24.86
C THR A 24 -8.90 -11.65 25.98
N LYS A 25 -8.44 -12.91 26.04
CA LYS A 25 -8.82 -13.86 27.09
C LYS A 25 -8.09 -13.61 28.40
N THR A 26 -6.82 -13.29 28.32
CA THR A 26 -5.98 -12.99 29.50
C THR A 26 -5.90 -11.50 29.80
N ASN A 27 -6.44 -10.66 28.93
CA ASN A 27 -6.39 -9.19 29.01
C ASN A 27 -4.94 -8.66 29.12
N LYS A 28 -4.03 -9.25 28.34
CA LYS A 28 -2.62 -8.89 28.36
C LYS A 28 -2.09 -8.54 26.98
N MET A 29 -1.24 -7.52 26.96
CA MET A 29 -0.42 -7.20 25.79
C MET A 29 0.76 -8.17 25.74
N GLY A 30 0.99 -8.76 24.57
CA GLY A 30 2.19 -9.54 24.28
C GLY A 30 3.44 -8.67 24.17
N LYS A 31 4.56 -9.32 23.95
CA LYS A 31 5.82 -8.62 23.71
C LYS A 31 5.76 -7.86 22.39
N GLU A 32 6.39 -6.70 22.36
CA GLU A 32 6.61 -5.96 21.11
C GLU A 32 7.44 -6.77 20.12
N ILE A 33 6.99 -6.79 18.86
CA ILE A 33 7.62 -7.46 17.74
C ILE A 33 8.08 -6.36 16.79
N SER A 34 9.39 -6.19 16.61
CA SER A 34 9.95 -5.28 15.62
C SER A 34 9.74 -5.88 14.22
N ILE A 35 9.04 -5.16 13.35
CA ILE A 35 8.72 -5.59 11.99
C ILE A 35 9.75 -5.03 11.01
N VAL A 36 9.95 -3.72 11.04
CA VAL A 36 10.91 -3.02 10.18
C VAL A 36 11.66 -1.97 10.98
N HIS A 37 12.98 -1.99 10.85
CA HIS A 37 13.88 -1.02 11.46
C HIS A 37 15.10 -0.85 10.53
N ASP A 38 14.89 -0.10 9.46
CA ASP A 38 15.93 0.17 8.47
C ASP A 38 16.13 1.68 8.26
N ARG A 39 16.86 2.05 7.21
CA ARG A 39 17.17 3.46 6.91
C ARG A 39 16.10 4.18 6.08
N TYR A 40 14.97 3.54 5.84
CA TYR A 40 13.86 4.11 5.09
C TYR A 40 12.80 4.68 6.04
N LEU A 41 12.07 5.66 5.56
CA LEU A 41 10.87 6.13 6.23
C LEU A 41 9.73 5.19 5.89
N THR A 42 9.07 4.64 6.90
CA THR A 42 7.90 3.76 6.75
C THR A 42 6.64 4.48 7.20
N LEU A 43 5.61 4.48 6.36
CA LEU A 43 4.38 5.23 6.57
C LEU A 43 3.15 4.34 6.35
N ASN A 44 2.03 4.74 6.94
CA ASN A 44 0.70 4.15 6.74
C ASN A 44 0.66 2.63 6.92
N PRO A 45 1.14 2.06 8.05
CA PRO A 45 1.10 0.62 8.26
C PRO A 45 -0.36 0.12 8.28
N GLN A 46 -0.59 -0.98 7.58
CA GLN A 46 -1.84 -1.72 7.57
C GLN A 46 -1.57 -3.14 8.07
N ILE A 47 -2.56 -3.73 8.71
CA ILE A 47 -2.48 -5.13 9.18
C ILE A 47 -3.67 -5.88 8.65
N ASP A 48 -3.39 -6.98 7.98
CA ASP A 48 -4.37 -7.95 7.52
C ASP A 48 -4.06 -9.33 8.09
N VAL A 49 -5.09 -10.17 8.22
CA VAL A 49 -4.99 -11.50 8.81
C VAL A 49 -5.57 -12.53 7.85
N ASP A 50 -4.79 -13.57 7.57
CA ASP A 50 -5.27 -14.75 6.86
C ASP A 50 -4.84 -16.02 7.65
N GLY A 51 -5.78 -16.65 8.33
CA GLY A 51 -5.50 -17.74 9.27
C GLY A 51 -4.58 -17.30 10.40
N ASP A 52 -3.45 -17.98 10.56
CA ASP A 52 -2.41 -17.64 11.54
C ASP A 52 -1.35 -16.66 11.00
N MET A 53 -1.50 -16.21 9.76
CA MET A 53 -0.56 -15.30 9.12
C MET A 53 -1.02 -13.84 9.25
N LEU A 54 -0.16 -12.98 9.78
CA LEU A 54 -0.30 -11.53 9.69
C LEU A 54 0.47 -11.02 8.48
N TYR A 55 -0.16 -10.14 7.73
CA TYR A 55 0.46 -9.36 6.66
C TYR A 55 0.50 -7.91 7.11
N ILE A 56 1.71 -7.41 7.34
CA ILE A 56 1.91 -6.01 7.74
C ILE A 56 2.48 -5.29 6.51
N SER A 57 1.66 -4.47 5.89
CA SER A 57 2.01 -3.71 4.69
C SER A 57 2.14 -2.23 4.99
N TYR A 58 2.93 -1.52 4.21
CA TYR A 58 3.23 -0.10 4.43
C TYR A 58 3.84 0.54 3.19
N VAL A 59 3.86 1.86 3.18
CA VAL A 59 4.62 2.64 2.20
C VAL A 59 6.05 2.84 2.71
N LYS A 60 7.03 2.59 1.86
CA LYS A 60 8.45 2.71 2.13
C LYS A 60 9.08 3.78 1.25
N LEU A 61 9.68 4.80 1.87
CA LEU A 61 10.25 5.97 1.21
C LEU A 61 11.76 6.02 1.38
N ASP A 62 12.49 6.19 0.27
CA ASP A 62 13.93 6.42 0.32
C ASP A 62 14.25 7.87 0.70
N VAL A 63 14.50 8.11 1.98
CA VAL A 63 14.88 9.43 2.50
C VAL A 63 16.35 9.76 2.30
N SER A 64 17.13 8.89 1.67
CA SER A 64 18.57 9.11 1.45
C SER A 64 18.86 10.31 0.55
N LYS A 65 17.89 10.67 -0.30
CA LYS A 65 17.97 11.79 -1.24
C LYS A 65 17.49 13.11 -0.67
N LEU A 66 16.88 13.09 0.52
CA LEU A 66 16.48 14.33 1.18
C LEU A 66 17.72 15.11 1.63
N GLY A 67 17.75 16.41 1.40
CA GLY A 67 18.78 17.29 1.94
C GLY A 67 18.67 17.45 3.46
N ASN A 68 19.49 18.32 4.03
CA ASN A 68 19.56 18.50 5.49
C ASN A 68 18.78 19.75 5.97
N SER A 69 17.98 20.39 5.11
CA SER A 69 17.25 21.60 5.46
C SER A 69 15.79 21.34 5.86
N ASN A 70 15.19 22.21 6.66
CA ASN A 70 13.79 22.09 7.07
C ASN A 70 12.78 22.25 5.92
N SER A 71 13.22 22.78 4.77
CA SER A 71 12.43 22.83 3.53
C SER A 71 12.34 21.46 2.84
N ASP A 72 13.16 20.49 3.26
CA ASP A 72 13.28 19.18 2.61
C ASP A 72 12.13 18.24 2.95
N LEU A 73 11.32 18.57 3.96
CA LEU A 73 10.06 17.85 4.20
C LEU A 73 9.08 18.03 3.03
N LEU A 74 9.13 19.17 2.33
CA LEU A 74 8.39 19.38 1.07
C LEU A 74 8.99 18.57 -0.10
N GLN A 75 10.20 18.03 0.04
CA GLN A 75 10.84 17.17 -0.95
C GLN A 75 10.62 15.67 -0.68
N LEU A 76 9.98 15.29 0.44
CA LEU A 76 9.44 13.94 0.63
C LEU A 76 8.54 13.54 -0.54
N GLU A 77 7.82 14.50 -1.08
CA GLU A 77 6.97 14.41 -2.26
C GLU A 77 7.71 13.94 -3.53
N LYS A 78 9.03 14.14 -3.58
CA LYS A 78 9.90 13.72 -4.69
C LYS A 78 10.69 12.45 -4.40
N SER A 79 10.40 11.79 -3.30
CA SER A 79 11.05 10.54 -2.92
C SER A 79 10.36 9.36 -3.58
N PHE A 80 11.15 8.42 -4.11
CA PHE A 80 10.59 7.17 -4.61
C PHE A 80 9.90 6.42 -3.48
N SER A 81 8.63 6.09 -3.70
CA SER A 81 7.91 5.22 -2.79
C SER A 81 7.73 3.82 -3.38
N ASN A 82 7.75 2.84 -2.51
CA ASN A 82 7.35 1.47 -2.82
C ASN A 82 6.32 1.03 -1.79
N ILE A 83 5.50 0.07 -2.17
CA ILE A 83 4.73 -0.70 -1.22
C ILE A 83 5.63 -1.82 -0.72
N ALA A 84 5.63 -2.08 0.57
CA ALA A 84 6.33 -3.20 1.16
C ALA A 84 5.40 -3.96 2.10
N TYR A 85 5.68 -5.23 2.31
CA TYR A 85 5.00 -6.01 3.34
C TYR A 85 5.94 -7.03 3.99
N VAL A 86 5.63 -7.37 5.23
CA VAL A 86 6.26 -8.43 6.00
C VAL A 86 5.19 -9.43 6.41
N LYS A 87 5.49 -10.72 6.30
CA LYS A 87 4.67 -11.81 6.84
C LYS A 87 5.14 -12.16 8.24
N TYR A 88 4.20 -12.34 9.16
CA TYR A 88 4.47 -12.84 10.51
C TYR A 88 3.52 -13.99 10.84
N ASP A 89 4.08 -15.14 11.16
CA ASP A 89 3.35 -16.32 11.56
C ASP A 89 3.11 -16.29 13.08
N MET A 90 1.87 -16.10 13.48
CA MET A 90 1.46 -16.02 14.89
C MET A 90 1.60 -17.35 15.62
N SER A 91 1.49 -18.48 14.92
CA SER A 91 1.58 -19.82 15.53
C SER A 91 3.00 -20.18 15.90
N THR A 92 3.99 -19.78 15.10
CA THR A 92 5.41 -20.06 15.32
C THR A 92 6.20 -18.87 15.85
N GLY A 93 5.65 -17.67 15.81
CA GLY A 93 6.33 -16.43 16.16
C GLY A 93 7.42 -16.03 15.16
N LYS A 94 7.37 -16.53 13.93
CA LYS A 94 8.37 -16.30 12.90
C LYS A 94 8.01 -15.09 12.04
N SER A 95 8.96 -14.15 11.90
CA SER A 95 8.92 -13.10 10.88
C SER A 95 9.63 -13.57 9.62
N TYR A 96 9.11 -13.22 8.46
CA TYR A 96 9.71 -13.50 7.16
C TYR A 96 10.35 -12.23 6.59
N ASP A 97 11.19 -12.41 5.57
CA ASP A 97 11.85 -11.28 4.92
C ASP A 97 10.83 -10.34 4.27
N GLU A 98 11.20 -9.07 4.22
CA GLU A 98 10.41 -8.02 3.58
C GLU A 98 10.29 -8.28 2.08
N THR A 99 9.10 -8.10 1.55
CA THR A 99 8.84 -8.11 0.11
C THR A 99 8.53 -6.68 -0.34
N ILE A 100 9.24 -6.22 -1.37
CA ILE A 100 9.04 -4.90 -1.98
C ILE A 100 8.19 -5.07 -3.24
N ILE A 101 7.14 -4.28 -3.36
CA ILE A 101 6.30 -4.16 -4.54
C ILE A 101 6.58 -2.78 -5.14
N PRO A 102 7.29 -2.70 -6.28
CA PRO A 102 7.55 -1.43 -6.94
C PRO A 102 6.27 -0.77 -7.41
N ILE A 103 6.10 0.51 -7.11
CA ILE A 103 5.05 1.33 -7.71
C ILE A 103 5.57 1.80 -9.06
N PRO A 104 4.82 1.59 -10.16
CA PRO A 104 5.24 2.06 -11.48
C PRO A 104 5.34 3.58 -11.50
N HIS A 105 6.36 4.06 -12.16
CA HIS A 105 6.68 5.46 -12.25
C HIS A 105 6.63 5.90 -13.71
N LYS A 106 5.96 7.00 -13.99
CA LYS A 106 5.95 7.60 -15.33
C LYS A 106 7.22 8.41 -15.60
N THR A 107 7.82 8.99 -14.56
CA THR A 107 9.02 9.83 -14.66
C THR A 107 10.02 9.58 -13.54
N ILE A 108 11.18 10.27 -13.61
CA ILE A 108 12.26 10.17 -12.61
C ILE A 108 11.86 10.78 -11.25
N ASN A 109 10.85 11.63 -11.22
CA ASN A 109 10.38 12.35 -10.02
C ASN A 109 9.16 11.70 -9.38
N SER A 110 9.02 10.50 -9.55
CA SER A 110 7.91 9.63 -9.23
C SER A 110 7.05 9.93 -8.05
N PRO A 111 5.74 9.73 -8.27
CA PRO A 111 4.73 10.02 -7.28
C PRO A 111 4.89 9.13 -6.06
N ILE A 112 4.63 9.72 -4.93
CA ILE A 112 4.41 9.03 -3.67
C ILE A 112 3.04 8.35 -3.78
N ALA A 113 2.95 7.09 -3.36
CA ALA A 113 1.66 6.49 -3.09
C ALA A 113 1.02 7.22 -1.91
N LEU A 114 0.16 8.17 -2.23
CA LEU A 114 -0.63 8.87 -1.24
C LEU A 114 -1.77 7.98 -0.78
N ASP A 115 -2.28 8.24 0.41
CA ASP A 115 -3.51 7.61 0.91
C ASP A 115 -3.53 6.07 0.79
N TYR A 116 -2.41 5.43 1.05
CA TYR A 116 -2.26 3.99 0.97
C TYR A 116 -3.20 3.23 1.90
N ASN A 117 -3.85 2.19 1.38
CA ASN A 117 -4.59 1.21 2.16
C ASN A 117 -4.44 -0.19 1.53
N SER A 118 -4.55 -1.26 2.32
CA SER A 118 -4.53 -2.63 1.83
C SER A 118 -5.58 -3.51 2.48
N ALA A 119 -5.87 -4.63 1.83
CA ALA A 119 -6.66 -5.73 2.37
C ALA A 119 -6.20 -7.05 1.75
N THR A 120 -6.34 -8.15 2.51
CA THR A 120 -6.18 -9.50 1.97
C THR A 120 -7.51 -10.07 1.51
N ILE A 121 -7.47 -10.87 0.45
CA ILE A 121 -8.62 -11.63 -0.06
C ILE A 121 -8.17 -13.00 -0.55
N ASN A 122 -9.04 -14.00 -0.39
CA ASN A 122 -8.84 -15.34 -0.93
C ASN A 122 -9.69 -15.53 -2.20
N ILE A 123 -9.04 -15.85 -3.31
CA ILE A 123 -9.68 -16.13 -4.60
C ILE A 123 -9.12 -17.45 -5.14
N ASN A 124 -9.97 -18.37 -5.48
CA ASN A 124 -9.59 -19.70 -6.01
C ASN A 124 -8.58 -20.47 -5.13
N ASN A 125 -8.71 -20.38 -3.80
CA ASN A 125 -7.82 -20.93 -2.78
C ASN A 125 -6.39 -20.34 -2.76
N GLU A 126 -6.19 -19.20 -3.38
CA GLU A 126 -4.96 -18.42 -3.28
C GLU A 126 -5.20 -17.11 -2.53
N SER A 127 -4.23 -16.71 -1.71
CA SER A 127 -4.30 -15.46 -0.95
C SER A 127 -3.63 -14.32 -1.71
N TYR A 128 -4.31 -13.19 -1.78
CA TYR A 128 -3.83 -11.98 -2.45
C TYR A 128 -3.82 -10.80 -1.48
N LEU A 129 -2.77 -9.98 -1.57
CA LEU A 129 -2.74 -8.64 -1.00
C LEU A 129 -3.15 -7.65 -2.08
N ILE A 130 -4.25 -6.96 -1.84
CA ILE A 130 -4.70 -5.87 -2.69
C ILE A 130 -4.32 -4.57 -1.99
N SER A 131 -3.64 -3.71 -2.70
CA SER A 131 -3.23 -2.38 -2.21
C SER A 131 -3.88 -1.31 -3.05
N SER A 132 -4.48 -0.32 -2.43
CA SER A 132 -5.03 0.86 -3.09
C SER A 132 -4.25 2.11 -2.68
N TYR A 133 -4.04 3.00 -3.61
CA TYR A 133 -3.30 4.26 -3.40
C TYR A 133 -3.68 5.27 -4.48
N THR A 134 -3.39 6.54 -4.22
CA THR A 134 -3.54 7.59 -5.22
C THR A 134 -2.18 8.01 -5.77
N ILE A 135 -2.16 8.38 -7.02
CA ILE A 135 -1.02 8.98 -7.73
C ILE A 135 -1.47 10.34 -8.25
N ASP A 136 -0.61 11.32 -8.07
CA ASP A 136 -0.72 12.65 -8.65
C ASP A 136 -0.08 12.60 -10.04
N GLU A 137 -0.87 12.77 -11.08
CA GLU A 137 -0.46 12.43 -12.46
C GLU A 137 0.50 13.46 -13.06
N ASP A 138 0.39 14.74 -12.69
CA ASP A 138 1.26 15.82 -13.16
C ASP A 138 2.48 16.05 -12.26
N GLU A 139 2.54 15.34 -11.10
CA GLU A 139 3.62 15.44 -10.11
C GLU A 139 3.70 16.84 -9.43
N ASP A 140 2.65 17.63 -9.50
CA ASP A 140 2.49 18.87 -8.77
C ASP A 140 1.50 18.72 -7.62
N LEU A 141 1.96 18.28 -6.46
CA LEU A 141 1.11 18.04 -5.29
C LEU A 141 0.41 19.31 -4.76
N GLN A 142 0.67 20.50 -5.33
CA GLN A 142 -0.07 21.72 -5.03
C GLN A 142 -1.40 21.81 -5.80
N THR A 143 -1.48 21.12 -6.94
CA THR A 143 -2.72 20.83 -7.65
C THR A 143 -3.21 19.44 -7.19
N GLY A 144 -4.47 19.19 -7.19
CA GLY A 144 -4.99 17.91 -6.69
C GLY A 144 -6.13 17.40 -7.55
N ASP A 145 -6.35 18.03 -8.70
CA ASP A 145 -7.45 17.75 -9.61
C ASP A 145 -7.14 16.60 -10.61
N ASP A 146 -5.93 16.07 -10.56
CA ASP A 146 -5.49 14.92 -11.39
C ASP A 146 -4.98 13.74 -10.56
N ARG A 147 -5.38 13.65 -9.29
CA ARG A 147 -5.08 12.49 -8.45
C ARG A 147 -5.95 11.32 -8.81
N GLU A 148 -5.31 10.29 -9.32
CA GLU A 148 -5.98 9.09 -9.78
C GLU A 148 -5.76 7.90 -8.85
N LEU A 149 -6.74 7.03 -8.81
CA LEU A 149 -6.79 5.84 -7.95
C LEU A 149 -6.24 4.62 -8.67
N TYR A 150 -5.36 3.90 -7.98
CA TYR A 150 -4.73 2.68 -8.49
C TYR A 150 -4.91 1.52 -7.52
N LEU A 151 -4.96 0.32 -8.08
CA LEU A 151 -4.83 -0.94 -7.35
C LEU A 151 -3.56 -1.66 -7.77
N GLN A 152 -2.86 -2.22 -6.78
CA GLN A 152 -1.76 -3.15 -6.97
C GLN A 152 -2.16 -4.49 -6.38
N ILE A 153 -1.94 -5.56 -7.11
CA ILE A 153 -2.27 -6.92 -6.71
C ILE A 153 -0.98 -7.73 -6.53
N GLN A 154 -0.87 -8.41 -5.41
CA GLN A 154 0.25 -9.30 -5.10
C GLN A 154 -0.29 -10.66 -4.69
N ASN A 155 0.11 -11.72 -5.40
CA ASN A 155 -0.16 -13.08 -4.95
C ASN A 155 0.76 -13.42 -3.77
N LEU A 156 0.18 -13.74 -2.62
CA LEU A 156 0.90 -13.98 -1.38
C LEU A 156 1.50 -15.39 -1.30
N THR A 157 1.02 -16.31 -2.14
CA THR A 157 1.50 -17.70 -2.22
C THR A 157 2.72 -17.80 -3.13
N THR A 158 2.63 -17.23 -4.33
CA THR A 158 3.70 -17.30 -5.34
C THR A 158 4.70 -16.17 -5.24
N GLY A 159 4.32 -15.04 -4.63
CA GLY A 159 5.10 -13.81 -4.61
C GLY A 159 5.01 -13.00 -5.92
N GLN A 160 4.12 -13.37 -6.84
CA GLN A 160 3.93 -12.66 -8.09
C GLN A 160 3.21 -11.34 -7.86
N ALA A 161 3.77 -10.24 -8.38
CA ALA A 161 3.09 -8.95 -8.49
C ALA A 161 2.48 -8.81 -9.88
N TYR A 162 1.24 -8.33 -9.93
CA TYR A 162 0.55 -8.00 -11.17
C TYR A 162 0.78 -6.53 -11.51
N PHE A 163 0.53 -6.15 -12.76
CA PHE A 163 0.58 -4.74 -13.16
C PHE A 163 -0.50 -3.95 -12.43
N PRO A 164 -0.23 -2.70 -12.03
CA PRO A 164 -1.23 -1.85 -11.40
C PRO A 164 -2.41 -1.57 -12.34
N ILE A 165 -3.59 -1.51 -11.75
CA ILE A 165 -4.84 -1.20 -12.44
C ILE A 165 -5.22 0.22 -12.06
N GLN A 166 -5.37 1.09 -13.03
CA GLN A 166 -5.94 2.42 -12.86
C GLN A 166 -7.45 2.27 -12.70
N ILE A 167 -8.01 2.77 -11.61
CA ILE A 167 -9.45 2.68 -11.28
C ILE A 167 -10.19 3.92 -11.73
N THR A 168 -9.57 5.08 -11.56
CA THR A 168 -10.14 6.35 -12.01
C THR A 168 -9.23 6.97 -13.07
N ASN A 169 -9.82 7.70 -14.02
CA ASN A 169 -9.12 8.41 -15.07
C ASN A 169 -9.99 9.60 -15.48
N ASP A 170 -10.04 10.59 -14.64
CA ASP A 170 -10.87 11.78 -14.83
C ASP A 170 -10.10 13.03 -14.38
N SER A 171 -10.74 14.20 -14.46
CA SER A 171 -10.14 15.48 -14.04
C SER A 171 -10.60 15.86 -12.63
N ILE A 172 -10.83 14.89 -11.77
CA ILE A 172 -11.36 15.10 -10.42
C ILE A 172 -10.38 14.47 -9.42
N SER A 173 -10.13 15.17 -8.33
CA SER A 173 -9.27 14.66 -7.25
C SER A 173 -9.88 13.44 -6.58
N ASN A 174 -9.26 12.30 -6.74
CA ASN A 174 -9.60 11.06 -6.04
C ASN A 174 -8.68 10.87 -4.83
N SER A 175 -9.25 10.59 -3.66
CA SER A 175 -8.48 10.54 -2.41
C SER A 175 -9.04 9.56 -1.38
N LEU A 176 -8.23 9.25 -0.37
CA LEU A 176 -8.58 8.41 0.77
C LEU A 176 -9.21 7.06 0.39
N PRO A 177 -8.59 6.28 -0.52
CA PRO A 177 -9.08 4.96 -0.84
C PRO A 177 -9.06 4.06 0.39
N LYS A 178 -10.11 3.25 0.53
CA LYS A 178 -10.17 2.26 1.59
C LYS A 178 -10.73 0.95 1.07
N LEU A 179 -9.99 -0.11 1.29
CA LEU A 179 -10.41 -1.48 1.03
C LEU A 179 -11.08 -2.07 2.27
N THR A 180 -12.19 -2.76 2.08
CA THR A 180 -12.91 -3.42 3.17
C THR A 180 -13.43 -4.77 2.68
N ASN A 181 -13.02 -5.84 3.35
CA ASN A 181 -13.55 -7.17 3.10
C ASN A 181 -14.83 -7.36 3.95
N ILE A 182 -15.94 -7.64 3.30
CA ILE A 182 -17.24 -7.90 3.94
C ILE A 182 -17.73 -9.25 3.47
N ASN A 183 -17.69 -10.26 4.33
CA ASN A 183 -18.16 -11.62 4.06
C ASN A 183 -17.48 -12.28 2.83
N GLY A 184 -16.22 -11.97 2.57
CA GLY A 184 -15.47 -12.50 1.43
C GLY A 184 -15.55 -11.65 0.17
N GLU A 185 -16.36 -10.61 0.15
CA GLU A 185 -16.41 -9.63 -0.94
C GLU A 185 -15.55 -8.40 -0.58
N LEU A 186 -14.76 -7.94 -1.54
CA LEU A 186 -13.88 -6.79 -1.39
C LEU A 186 -14.50 -5.55 -2.00
N TYR A 187 -14.66 -4.53 -1.18
CA TYR A 187 -15.16 -3.22 -1.57
C TYR A 187 -14.04 -2.19 -1.50
N LEU A 188 -13.97 -1.34 -2.52
CA LEU A 188 -13.17 -0.13 -2.55
C LEU A 188 -14.09 1.07 -2.35
N THR A 189 -13.72 1.95 -1.43
CA THR A 189 -14.39 3.23 -1.22
C THR A 189 -13.39 4.35 -1.31
N TRP A 190 -13.80 5.52 -1.80
CA TRP A 190 -12.94 6.71 -1.87
C TRP A 190 -13.75 8.00 -1.85
N LEU A 191 -13.07 9.11 -1.72
CA LEU A 191 -13.65 10.44 -1.89
C LEU A 191 -13.31 10.98 -3.27
N ASP A 192 -14.34 11.37 -3.99
CA ASP A 192 -14.32 12.07 -5.24
C ASP A 192 -14.46 13.59 -4.94
N ASN A 193 -13.54 14.38 -5.46
CA ASN A 193 -13.46 15.82 -5.22
C ASN A 193 -13.45 16.23 -3.72
N GLY A 194 -12.93 15.35 -2.86
CA GLY A 194 -12.79 15.59 -1.43
C GLY A 194 -14.07 15.51 -0.59
N TYR A 195 -15.24 15.32 -1.19
CA TYR A 195 -16.52 15.31 -0.45
C TYR A 195 -17.58 14.33 -0.96
N MET A 196 -17.45 13.79 -2.17
CA MET A 196 -18.38 12.78 -2.69
C MET A 196 -17.87 11.38 -2.40
N PHE A 197 -18.63 10.60 -1.65
CA PHE A 197 -18.29 9.23 -1.34
C PHE A 197 -18.65 8.30 -2.52
N LYS A 198 -17.68 7.51 -2.95
CA LYS A 198 -17.84 6.48 -3.99
C LYS A 198 -17.59 5.10 -3.40
N ILE A 199 -18.20 4.10 -4.00
CA ILE A 199 -18.04 2.69 -3.64
C ILE A 199 -18.06 1.82 -4.89
N MET A 200 -17.14 0.84 -4.93
CA MET A 200 -17.05 -0.18 -5.98
C MET A 200 -16.88 -1.56 -5.34
N ASN A 201 -17.62 -2.55 -5.82
CA ASN A 201 -17.36 -3.96 -5.50
C ASN A 201 -16.25 -4.46 -6.44
N LEU A 202 -15.12 -4.87 -5.89
CA LEU A 202 -13.97 -5.35 -6.66
C LEU A 202 -14.01 -6.87 -6.91
N SER A 203 -14.87 -7.62 -6.22
CA SER A 203 -14.84 -9.09 -6.25
C SER A 203 -15.11 -9.65 -7.64
N ASP A 204 -16.05 -9.06 -8.37
CA ASP A 204 -16.38 -9.50 -9.73
C ASP A 204 -15.25 -9.21 -10.71
N MET A 205 -14.64 -8.03 -10.61
CA MET A 205 -13.49 -7.64 -11.42
C MET A 205 -12.30 -8.58 -11.16
N LEU A 206 -11.93 -8.79 -9.89
CA LEU A 206 -10.84 -9.66 -9.52
C LEU A 206 -11.09 -11.12 -9.93
N SER A 207 -12.31 -11.63 -9.72
CA SER A 207 -12.69 -12.98 -10.13
C SER A 207 -12.60 -13.16 -11.64
N SER A 208 -13.02 -12.16 -12.41
CA SER A 208 -12.90 -12.19 -13.87
C SER A 208 -11.46 -12.20 -14.34
N MET A 209 -10.60 -11.40 -13.72
CA MET A 209 -9.16 -11.37 -14.02
C MET A 209 -8.51 -12.73 -13.78
N PHE A 210 -8.72 -13.33 -12.62
CA PHE A 210 -8.10 -14.60 -12.25
C PHE A 210 -8.69 -15.82 -12.99
N ASN A 211 -9.93 -15.74 -13.47
CA ASN A 211 -10.52 -16.77 -14.33
C ASN A 211 -9.99 -16.68 -15.76
N ALA A 212 -9.67 -15.49 -16.26
CA ALA A 212 -9.07 -15.28 -17.58
C ALA A 212 -7.62 -15.77 -17.63
N ASP A 213 -6.85 -15.63 -16.54
CA ASP A 213 -5.46 -16.10 -16.43
C ASP A 213 -5.35 -17.63 -16.64
N SER A 214 -6.37 -18.38 -16.28
CA SER A 214 -6.43 -19.84 -16.55
C SER A 214 -6.50 -20.17 -18.06
N ASN A 215 -6.80 -19.19 -18.91
CA ASN A 215 -6.88 -19.30 -20.39
C ASN A 215 -5.77 -18.57 -21.15
N GLY A 216 -4.81 -17.93 -20.49
CA GLY A 216 -3.52 -17.51 -21.05
C GLY A 216 -3.46 -16.13 -21.72
N ASP A 217 -4.44 -15.23 -21.53
CA ASP A 217 -4.32 -13.88 -22.12
C ASP A 217 -4.91 -12.78 -21.22
N MET A 218 -4.03 -12.14 -20.44
CA MET A 218 -4.40 -11.00 -19.58
C MET A 218 -4.38 -9.64 -20.29
N THR A 219 -3.98 -9.57 -21.54
CA THR A 219 -3.80 -8.29 -22.24
C THR A 219 -5.09 -7.61 -22.66
N ASP A 220 -6.21 -8.33 -22.73
CA ASP A 220 -7.49 -7.79 -23.23
C ASP A 220 -8.43 -7.23 -22.15
N LEU A 221 -8.16 -7.48 -20.85
CA LEU A 221 -9.06 -7.04 -19.76
C LEU A 221 -8.83 -5.61 -19.28
N ILE A 222 -7.70 -5.00 -19.66
CA ILE A 222 -7.37 -3.61 -19.27
C ILE A 222 -8.18 -2.57 -20.05
N ASN A 223 -8.86 -2.97 -21.13
CA ASN A 223 -9.65 -2.08 -21.99
C ASN A 223 -11.18 -2.17 -21.79
N ALA A 224 -11.65 -2.92 -20.81
CA ALA A 224 -13.08 -3.04 -20.56
C ALA A 224 -13.56 -1.86 -19.71
N ASP A 225 -14.07 -0.87 -20.42
CA ASP A 225 -15.03 0.14 -20.01
C ASP A 225 -14.91 0.75 -18.59
N THR A 226 -14.27 1.91 -18.54
CA THR A 226 -14.60 2.96 -17.57
C THR A 226 -16.12 3.03 -17.43
N VAL A 227 -16.60 2.63 -16.28
CA VAL A 227 -18.03 2.74 -15.92
C VAL A 227 -18.43 4.21 -15.96
N ASN A 228 -19.30 4.55 -16.93
CA ASN A 228 -19.97 5.84 -17.03
C ASN A 228 -20.86 6.15 -15.83
#